data_4511f102cb953963cbc41ebc481111ef
#
_entry.id   4511f102cb953963cbc41ebc481111ef
#
_cell.length_a   1.000
_cell.length_b   1.000
_cell.length_c   1.000
_cell.angle_alpha   90.00
_cell.angle_beta   90.00
_cell.angle_gamma   90.00
#
_symmetry.space_group_name_H-M   'P 1'
#
loop_
_entity.id
_entity.type
_entity.pdbx_description
1 polymer ?
#
loop_
_entity_poly.entity_id
_entity_poly.type
_entity_poly.pdbx_seq_one_letter_code
_entity_poly.pdbx_strand_id
1 'polypeptide(L)'
;VMNRLGTIKDGKPVYPMFASETHIAKEEIPVAAGIPLYIGIDFGLTPAAVIGQKVRNRWLIQSEVVAFDMGIVRFAEVLRNEIATRFSQASDVYIYGDPAGDFRAQTDESTPFHILRGAGLRAFPAPSNSVDLRLESVAQQLNKMVEGKPAFLVDRRCSQLIKGFDGGYAYKRMEVSGERYADKPDKNMY
;
A
#
# COMPACT_ATOMS: atom_id res chain seq x y z
N VAL A 1 12.61 -14.46 27.01
CA VAL A 1 13.26 -13.60 26.00
C VAL A 1 13.47 -14.48 24.78
N MET A 2 12.54 -14.47 23.82
CA MET A 2 12.73 -15.16 22.54
C MET A 2 13.66 -14.31 21.68
N ASN A 3 14.85 -14.83 21.45
CA ASN A 3 15.83 -14.27 20.52
C ASN A 3 15.29 -14.45 19.09
N ARG A 4 14.68 -13.40 18.50
CA ARG A 4 14.35 -13.40 17.08
C ARG A 4 15.69 -13.38 16.33
N LEU A 5 16.00 -14.45 15.60
CA LEU A 5 17.04 -14.46 14.59
C LEU A 5 16.68 -13.36 13.56
N GLY A 6 17.23 -12.17 13.76
CA GLY A 6 17.08 -11.07 12.82
C GLY A 6 17.77 -11.47 11.52
N THR A 7 17.01 -11.60 10.47
CA THR A 7 17.57 -11.56 9.12
C THR A 7 18.37 -10.28 9.04
N ILE A 8 19.66 -10.35 8.71
CA ILE A 8 20.52 -9.19 8.48
C ILE A 8 19.94 -8.51 7.23
N LYS A 9 19.06 -7.52 7.43
CA LYS A 9 18.50 -6.72 6.35
C LYS A 9 19.56 -5.70 5.97
N ASP A 10 20.09 -5.82 4.77
CA ASP A 10 21.15 -4.99 4.24
C ASP A 10 20.60 -3.62 3.80
N GLY A 11 20.06 -2.86 4.75
CA GLY A 11 19.47 -1.56 4.50
C GLY A 11 18.81 -0.92 5.71
N LYS A 12 18.55 0.40 5.64
CA LYS A 12 17.80 1.15 6.67
C LYS A 12 16.31 1.09 6.33
N PRO A 13 15.44 0.52 7.18
CA PRO A 13 14.00 0.51 6.95
C PRO A 13 13.44 1.91 6.73
N VAL A 14 12.53 2.06 5.77
CA VAL A 14 11.83 3.34 5.52
C VAL A 14 10.91 3.69 6.69
N TYR A 15 10.29 2.69 7.29
CA TYR A 15 9.36 2.86 8.42
C TYR A 15 9.86 2.15 9.70
N PRO A 16 10.94 2.67 10.34
CA PRO A 16 11.47 2.03 11.55
C PRO A 16 10.49 2.06 12.74
N MET A 17 9.46 2.91 12.68
CA MET A 17 8.38 3.00 13.67
C MET A 17 7.32 1.89 13.54
N PHE A 18 7.31 1.12 12.45
CA PHE A 18 6.40 -0.01 12.30
C PHE A 18 6.76 -1.12 13.29
N ALA A 19 5.80 -1.52 14.09
CA ALA A 19 5.95 -2.61 15.07
C ALA A 19 4.81 -3.61 14.89
N SER A 20 5.14 -4.87 14.66
CA SER A 20 4.17 -5.93 14.37
C SER A 20 3.14 -6.10 15.48
N GLU A 21 3.56 -5.98 16.74
CA GLU A 21 2.69 -6.07 17.90
C GLU A 21 1.65 -4.94 17.99
N THR A 22 1.96 -3.79 17.39
CA THR A 22 1.12 -2.59 17.44
C THR A 22 0.28 -2.44 16.18
N HIS A 23 0.90 -2.67 15.00
CA HIS A 23 0.33 -2.28 13.72
C HIS A 23 -0.28 -3.45 12.91
N ILE A 24 -0.09 -4.71 13.37
CA ILE A 24 -0.76 -5.86 12.75
C ILE A 24 -1.93 -6.28 13.63
N ALA A 25 -3.10 -6.41 13.02
CA ALA A 25 -4.30 -6.86 13.70
C ALA A 25 -4.16 -8.33 14.14
N LYS A 26 -4.55 -8.63 15.37
CA LYS A 26 -4.57 -10.01 15.91
C LYS A 26 -5.65 -10.85 15.24
N GLU A 27 -6.79 -10.23 14.97
CA GLU A 27 -7.95 -10.81 14.31
C GLU A 27 -8.16 -10.16 12.95
N GLU A 28 -8.98 -10.78 12.11
CA GLU A 28 -9.42 -10.19 10.84
C GLU A 28 -10.11 -8.84 11.09
N ILE A 29 -9.73 -7.83 10.31
CA ILE A 29 -10.35 -6.51 10.39
C ILE A 29 -11.68 -6.54 9.62
N PRO A 30 -12.83 -6.44 10.29
CA PRO A 30 -14.13 -6.48 9.62
C PRO A 30 -14.34 -5.24 8.74
N VAL A 31 -15.12 -5.40 7.69
CA VAL A 31 -15.57 -4.27 6.86
C VAL A 31 -16.60 -3.47 7.63
N ALA A 32 -16.37 -2.16 7.72
CA ALA A 32 -17.31 -1.24 8.35
C ALA A 32 -18.39 -0.84 7.32
N ALA A 33 -19.61 -1.29 7.54
CA ALA A 33 -20.75 -0.99 6.67
C ALA A 33 -21.03 0.52 6.63
N GLY A 34 -21.36 1.04 5.45
CA GLY A 34 -21.68 2.45 5.24
C GLY A 34 -20.48 3.41 5.32
N ILE A 35 -19.26 2.90 5.46
CA ILE A 35 -18.03 3.70 5.46
C ILE A 35 -17.34 3.56 4.09
N PRO A 36 -16.84 4.66 3.51
CA PRO A 36 -16.14 4.63 2.23
C PRO A 36 -14.92 3.72 2.23
N LEU A 37 -14.68 3.09 1.09
CA LEU A 37 -13.49 2.30 0.80
C LEU A 37 -12.46 3.19 0.08
N TYR A 38 -11.23 3.14 0.52
CA TYR A 38 -10.10 3.82 -0.10
C TYR A 38 -9.11 2.78 -0.63
N ILE A 39 -8.70 2.95 -1.86
CA ILE A 39 -7.79 2.04 -2.56
C ILE A 39 -6.63 2.85 -3.13
N GLY A 40 -5.42 2.48 -2.76
CA GLY A 40 -4.20 2.99 -3.38
C GLY A 40 -3.67 1.96 -4.38
N ILE A 41 -3.34 2.37 -5.61
CA ILE A 41 -2.81 1.49 -6.66
C ILE A 41 -1.42 1.97 -7.10
N ASP A 42 -0.51 1.02 -7.25
CA ASP A 42 0.74 1.18 -7.99
C ASP A 42 0.62 0.43 -9.33
N PHE A 43 0.97 1.11 -10.45
CA PHE A 43 0.88 0.60 -11.82
C PHE A 43 2.20 0.01 -12.34
N GLY A 44 3.09 -0.42 -11.47
CA GLY A 44 4.35 -1.06 -11.87
C GLY A 44 4.16 -2.31 -12.75
N LEU A 45 5.28 -2.99 -13.08
CA LEU A 45 5.25 -4.28 -13.81
C LEU A 45 4.44 -5.35 -13.08
N THR A 46 4.33 -5.23 -11.78
CA THR A 46 3.46 -6.02 -10.92
C THR A 46 2.45 -5.07 -10.29
N PRO A 47 1.30 -4.81 -10.94
CA PRO A 47 0.28 -3.95 -10.38
C PRO A 47 -0.16 -4.41 -8.99
N ALA A 48 -0.28 -3.47 -8.07
CA ALA A 48 -0.68 -3.77 -6.70
C ALA A 48 -1.69 -2.75 -6.18
N ALA A 49 -2.61 -3.20 -5.32
CA ALA A 49 -3.55 -2.34 -4.63
C ALA A 49 -3.56 -2.64 -3.14
N VAL A 50 -3.68 -1.59 -2.34
CA VAL A 50 -3.93 -1.65 -0.90
C VAL A 50 -5.31 -1.09 -0.64
N ILE A 51 -6.13 -1.84 0.09
CA ILE A 51 -7.55 -1.57 0.31
C ILE A 51 -7.83 -1.38 1.80
N GLY A 52 -8.47 -0.27 2.15
CA GLY A 52 -8.81 0.01 3.53
C GLY A 52 -9.90 1.05 3.71
N GLN A 53 -10.32 1.22 4.95
CA GLN A 53 -11.32 2.18 5.37
C GLN A 53 -10.78 3.11 6.46
N LYS A 54 -11.24 4.35 6.48
CA LYS A 54 -10.95 5.28 7.57
C LYS A 54 -12.12 5.32 8.55
N VAL A 55 -11.95 4.62 9.68
CA VAL A 55 -12.97 4.49 10.72
C VAL A 55 -12.52 5.23 11.98
N ARG A 56 -13.31 6.22 12.45
CA ARG A 56 -13.01 7.03 13.65
C ARG A 56 -11.57 7.56 13.65
N ASN A 57 -11.14 8.17 12.54
CA ASN A 57 -9.78 8.71 12.34
C ASN A 57 -8.63 7.67 12.38
N ARG A 58 -8.93 6.38 12.24
CA ARG A 58 -7.96 5.30 12.11
C ARG A 58 -8.02 4.71 10.70
N TRP A 59 -6.88 4.47 10.10
CA TRP A 59 -6.77 3.71 8.86
C TRP A 59 -6.70 2.22 9.16
N LEU A 60 -7.68 1.50 8.67
CA LEU A 60 -7.79 0.05 8.77
C LEU A 60 -7.53 -0.54 7.39
N ILE A 61 -6.35 -1.09 7.19
CA ILE A 61 -5.97 -1.75 5.93
C ILE A 61 -6.44 -3.20 6.01
N GLN A 62 -7.40 -3.56 5.16
CA GLN A 62 -8.16 -4.80 5.26
C GLN A 62 -7.82 -5.82 4.20
N SER A 63 -7.26 -5.37 3.06
CA SER A 63 -6.88 -6.26 1.96
C SER A 63 -5.75 -5.67 1.12
N GLU A 64 -5.05 -6.56 0.43
CA GLU A 64 -4.12 -6.24 -0.64
C GLU A 64 -4.41 -7.11 -1.86
N VAL A 65 -4.20 -6.58 -3.04
CA VAL A 65 -4.20 -7.32 -4.31
C VAL A 65 -2.86 -7.09 -4.98
N VAL A 66 -2.09 -8.15 -5.18
CA VAL A 66 -0.79 -8.08 -5.87
C VAL A 66 -0.85 -8.98 -7.10
N ALA A 67 -0.60 -8.39 -8.26
CA ALA A 67 -0.76 -9.05 -9.55
C ALA A 67 0.59 -9.57 -10.07
N PHE A 68 1.05 -10.69 -9.56
CA PHE A 68 2.23 -11.36 -10.12
C PHE A 68 1.93 -11.85 -11.55
N ASP A 69 2.81 -11.53 -12.49
CA ASP A 69 2.70 -11.91 -13.91
C ASP A 69 1.33 -11.59 -14.55
N MET A 70 0.75 -10.44 -14.17
CA MET A 70 -0.60 -10.07 -14.57
C MET A 70 -0.62 -8.64 -15.14
N GLY A 71 -1.20 -8.48 -16.34
CA GLY A 71 -1.42 -7.17 -16.92
C GLY A 71 -2.58 -6.41 -16.26
N ILE A 72 -2.61 -5.09 -16.49
CA ILE A 72 -3.56 -4.16 -15.86
C ILE A 72 -5.04 -4.50 -16.14
N VAL A 73 -5.38 -5.05 -17.31
CA VAL A 73 -6.76 -5.44 -17.64
C VAL A 73 -7.27 -6.54 -16.70
N ARG A 74 -6.49 -7.60 -16.56
CA ARG A 74 -6.83 -8.70 -15.67
C ARG A 74 -6.78 -8.28 -14.19
N PHE A 75 -5.85 -7.41 -13.83
CA PHE A 75 -5.78 -6.81 -12.51
C PHE A 75 -7.07 -6.04 -12.15
N ALA A 76 -7.61 -5.26 -13.10
CA ALA A 76 -8.85 -4.52 -12.91
C ALA A 76 -10.04 -5.45 -12.62
N GLU A 77 -10.11 -6.61 -13.28
CA GLU A 77 -11.14 -7.63 -13.02
C GLU A 77 -11.01 -8.24 -11.62
N VAL A 78 -9.78 -8.60 -11.22
CA VAL A 78 -9.50 -9.16 -9.88
C VAL A 78 -9.86 -8.14 -8.81
N LEU A 79 -9.43 -6.88 -8.97
CA LEU A 79 -9.75 -5.81 -8.03
C LEU A 79 -11.26 -5.57 -7.91
N ARG A 80 -11.98 -5.54 -9.04
CA ARG A 80 -13.43 -5.39 -9.04
C ARG A 80 -14.12 -6.55 -8.30
N ASN A 81 -13.66 -7.77 -8.51
CA ASN A 81 -14.20 -8.95 -7.82
C ASN A 81 -13.93 -8.89 -6.32
N GLU A 82 -12.73 -8.48 -5.89
CA GLU A 82 -12.41 -8.29 -4.48
C GLU A 82 -13.34 -7.26 -3.82
N ILE A 83 -13.56 -6.12 -4.49
CA ILE A 83 -14.49 -5.07 -4.00
C ILE A 83 -15.92 -5.64 -3.89
N ALA A 84 -16.42 -6.30 -4.92
CA ALA A 84 -17.79 -6.81 -4.96
C ALA A 84 -18.05 -7.91 -3.92
N THR A 85 -17.07 -8.78 -3.67
CA THR A 85 -17.25 -9.92 -2.76
C THR A 85 -17.02 -9.54 -1.31
N ARG A 86 -15.99 -8.77 -1.00
CA ARG A 86 -15.61 -8.48 0.38
C ARG A 86 -16.11 -7.14 0.90
N PHE A 87 -16.26 -6.15 0.02
CA PHE A 87 -16.53 -4.77 0.40
C PHE A 87 -17.86 -4.25 -0.10
N SER A 88 -18.81 -5.14 -0.42
CA SER A 88 -20.15 -4.80 -0.92
C SER A 88 -20.95 -3.90 0.03
N GLN A 89 -20.60 -3.82 1.32
CA GLN A 89 -21.24 -2.98 2.33
C GLN A 89 -20.63 -1.58 2.46
N ALA A 90 -19.55 -1.28 1.73
CA ALA A 90 -18.97 0.08 1.71
C ALA A 90 -19.93 1.06 1.00
N SER A 91 -19.99 2.32 1.47
CA SER A 91 -20.88 3.32 0.87
C SER A 91 -20.39 3.77 -0.51
N ASP A 92 -19.10 4.00 -0.63
CA ASP A 92 -18.44 4.52 -1.84
C ASP A 92 -17.07 3.87 -2.00
N VAL A 93 -16.52 3.93 -3.21
CA VAL A 93 -15.17 3.44 -3.51
C VAL A 93 -14.35 4.57 -4.14
N TYR A 94 -13.26 4.94 -3.47
CA TYR A 94 -12.30 5.93 -3.93
C TYR A 94 -10.97 5.25 -4.26
N ILE A 95 -10.57 5.33 -5.53
CA ILE A 95 -9.36 4.68 -6.04
C ILE A 95 -8.38 5.76 -6.50
N TYR A 96 -7.16 5.72 -5.96
CA TYR A 96 -6.09 6.65 -6.34
C TYR A 96 -4.84 5.87 -6.75
N GLY A 97 -4.20 6.30 -7.83
CA GLY A 97 -2.96 5.73 -8.32
C GLY A 97 -1.89 6.79 -8.55
N ASP A 98 -0.67 6.34 -8.86
CA ASP A 98 0.43 7.24 -9.22
C ASP A 98 0.01 8.08 -10.43
N PRO A 99 0.15 9.43 -10.40
CA PRO A 99 -0.17 10.31 -11.53
C PRO A 99 0.57 9.93 -12.82
N ALA A 100 1.75 9.30 -12.73
CA ALA A 100 2.46 8.80 -13.90
C ALA A 100 1.66 7.77 -14.71
N GLY A 101 0.69 7.08 -14.10
CA GLY A 101 -0.23 6.16 -14.78
C GLY A 101 -1.22 6.84 -15.73
N ASP A 102 -1.26 8.19 -15.79
CA ASP A 102 -2.06 8.95 -16.75
C ASP A 102 -1.28 9.32 -18.04
N PHE A 103 0.04 9.09 -18.04
CA PHE A 103 0.84 9.29 -19.24
C PHE A 103 0.63 8.14 -20.23
N ARG A 104 0.28 8.48 -21.48
CA ARG A 104 0.11 7.51 -22.56
C ARG A 104 1.44 6.83 -22.88
N ALA A 105 1.45 5.52 -22.97
CA ALA A 105 2.55 4.81 -23.61
C ALA A 105 2.55 5.19 -25.10
N GLN A 106 3.73 5.40 -25.70
CA GLN A 106 3.85 5.77 -27.11
C GLN A 106 3.29 4.70 -28.08
N THR A 107 3.11 3.47 -27.59
CA THR A 107 2.68 2.30 -28.37
C THR A 107 1.25 1.86 -28.10
N ASP A 108 0.59 2.38 -27.06
CA ASP A 108 -0.79 2.04 -26.72
C ASP A 108 -1.55 3.29 -26.30
N GLU A 109 -2.74 3.51 -26.89
CA GLU A 109 -3.57 4.67 -26.59
C GLU A 109 -4.27 4.61 -25.23
N SER A 110 -4.21 3.45 -24.56
CA SER A 110 -4.89 3.20 -23.30
C SER A 110 -3.98 3.42 -22.09
N THR A 111 -4.35 4.33 -21.21
CA THR A 111 -3.68 4.49 -19.91
C THR A 111 -4.22 3.51 -18.88
N PRO A 112 -3.44 3.15 -17.82
CA PRO A 112 -3.94 2.37 -16.70
C PRO A 112 -5.25 2.89 -16.12
N PHE A 113 -5.40 4.21 -15.98
CA PHE A 113 -6.64 4.82 -15.50
C PHE A 113 -7.80 4.65 -16.48
N HIS A 114 -7.54 4.70 -17.78
CA HIS A 114 -8.57 4.44 -18.81
C HIS A 114 -9.09 3.00 -18.70
N ILE A 115 -8.19 2.04 -18.56
CA ILE A 115 -8.53 0.61 -18.40
C ILE A 115 -9.36 0.38 -17.12
N LEU A 116 -8.94 0.94 -15.99
CA LEU A 116 -9.69 0.82 -14.74
C LEU A 116 -11.10 1.41 -14.86
N ARG A 117 -11.23 2.60 -15.45
CA ARG A 117 -12.53 3.25 -15.66
C ARG A 117 -13.42 2.45 -16.62
N GLY A 118 -12.85 1.88 -17.68
CA GLY A 118 -13.54 0.97 -18.59
C GLY A 118 -14.05 -0.31 -17.90
N ALA A 119 -13.35 -0.78 -16.87
CA ALA A 119 -13.80 -1.88 -16.01
C ALA A 119 -14.83 -1.45 -14.93
N GLY A 120 -15.30 -0.20 -14.93
CA GLY A 120 -16.25 0.33 -13.95
C GLY A 120 -15.62 0.79 -12.63
N LEU A 121 -14.28 0.87 -12.55
CA LEU A 121 -13.54 1.33 -11.37
C LEU A 121 -13.22 2.82 -11.52
N ARG A 122 -13.80 3.67 -10.66
CA ARG A 122 -13.59 5.12 -10.69
C ARG A 122 -12.23 5.48 -10.09
N ALA A 123 -11.16 5.34 -10.88
CA ALA A 123 -9.81 5.62 -10.47
C ALA A 123 -9.36 7.03 -10.90
N PHE A 124 -8.61 7.70 -10.03
CA PHE A 124 -8.09 9.05 -10.19
C PHE A 124 -6.60 9.12 -9.91
N PRO A 125 -5.86 10.01 -10.56
CA PRO A 125 -4.49 10.28 -10.16
C PRO A 125 -4.45 10.87 -8.74
N ALA A 126 -3.47 10.47 -7.97
CA ALA A 126 -3.22 11.07 -6.66
C ALA A 126 -2.81 12.56 -6.84
N PRO A 127 -3.13 13.43 -5.87
CA PRO A 127 -2.88 14.87 -6.00
C PRO A 127 -1.38 15.24 -6.03
N SER A 128 -0.50 14.33 -5.63
CA SER A 128 0.94 14.54 -5.64
C SER A 128 1.69 13.23 -5.90
N ASN A 129 2.83 13.34 -6.61
CA ASN A 129 3.79 12.25 -6.80
C ASN A 129 5.07 12.44 -5.97
N SER A 130 5.10 13.39 -5.03
CA SER A 130 6.24 13.58 -4.13
C SER A 130 6.44 12.37 -3.24
N VAL A 131 7.61 11.73 -3.35
CA VAL A 131 7.99 10.58 -2.53
C VAL A 131 7.99 10.97 -1.05
N ASP A 132 8.57 12.13 -0.71
CA ASP A 132 8.71 12.59 0.66
C ASP A 132 7.33 12.78 1.33
N LEU A 133 6.39 13.44 0.63
CA LEU A 133 5.03 13.62 1.15
C LEU A 133 4.31 12.29 1.37
N ARG A 134 4.51 11.32 0.47
CA ARG A 134 3.92 9.98 0.62
C ARG A 134 4.50 9.24 1.81
N LEU A 135 5.82 9.26 1.97
CA LEU A 135 6.51 8.63 3.10
C LEU A 135 6.11 9.26 4.42
N GLU A 136 6.09 10.59 4.48
CA GLU A 136 5.71 11.32 5.68
C GLU A 136 4.25 11.06 6.08
N SER A 137 3.33 11.05 5.13
CA SER A 137 1.91 10.82 5.42
C SER A 137 1.66 9.45 6.08
N VAL A 138 2.36 8.42 5.64
CA VAL A 138 2.30 7.08 6.25
C VAL A 138 2.98 7.08 7.62
N ALA A 139 4.17 7.66 7.74
CA ALA A 139 4.92 7.74 8.99
C ALA A 139 4.11 8.45 10.10
N GLN A 140 3.40 9.53 9.76
CA GLN A 140 2.51 10.23 10.68
C GLN A 140 1.40 9.32 11.21
N GLN A 141 0.79 8.48 10.38
CA GLN A 141 -0.26 7.58 10.81
C GLN A 141 0.28 6.42 11.66
N LEU A 142 1.47 5.92 11.34
CA LEU A 142 2.16 4.89 12.15
C LEU A 142 2.51 5.39 13.55
N ASN A 143 2.90 6.65 13.69
CA ASN A 143 3.25 7.26 14.99
C ASN A 143 2.02 7.73 15.80
N LYS A 144 0.83 7.73 15.20
CA LYS A 144 -0.37 8.31 15.82
C LYS A 144 -1.17 7.26 16.57
N MET A 145 -1.69 7.67 17.72
CA MET A 145 -2.69 6.92 18.48
C MET A 145 -4.03 7.68 18.48
N VAL A 146 -5.12 6.94 18.40
CA VAL A 146 -6.49 7.46 18.48
C VAL A 146 -7.23 6.67 19.53
N GLU A 147 -7.66 7.32 20.61
CA GLU A 147 -8.35 6.68 21.73
C GLU A 147 -7.61 5.45 22.29
N GLY A 148 -6.29 5.56 22.44
CA GLY A 148 -5.43 4.48 22.94
C GLY A 148 -5.18 3.32 21.96
N LYS A 149 -5.59 3.46 20.68
CA LYS A 149 -5.40 2.46 19.62
C LYS A 149 -4.54 3.03 18.50
N PRO A 150 -3.74 2.21 17.78
CA PRO A 150 -2.93 2.70 16.67
C PRO A 150 -3.84 3.30 15.58
N ALA A 151 -3.44 4.46 15.03
CA ALA A 151 -4.18 5.11 13.96
C ALA A 151 -4.02 4.40 12.61
N PHE A 152 -3.04 3.52 12.48
CA PHE A 152 -2.81 2.68 11.31
C PHE A 152 -2.72 1.21 11.74
N LEU A 153 -3.61 0.39 11.21
CA LEU A 153 -3.68 -1.02 11.54
C LEU A 153 -3.81 -1.84 10.25
N VAL A 154 -3.01 -2.89 10.11
CA VAL A 154 -2.96 -3.75 8.93
C VAL A 154 -3.51 -5.12 9.28
N ASP A 155 -4.41 -5.64 8.46
CA ASP A 155 -4.87 -7.01 8.55
C ASP A 155 -3.72 -7.99 8.28
N ARG A 156 -3.61 -9.04 9.09
CA ARG A 156 -2.54 -10.04 8.99
C ARG A 156 -2.47 -10.75 7.63
N ARG A 157 -3.53 -10.68 6.82
CA ARG A 157 -3.58 -11.25 5.47
C ARG A 157 -2.87 -10.40 4.43
N CYS A 158 -2.59 -9.13 4.72
CA CYS A 158 -1.80 -8.25 3.85
C CYS A 158 -0.30 -8.57 3.96
N SER A 159 0.07 -9.77 3.53
CA SER A 159 1.39 -10.34 3.79
C SER A 159 2.53 -9.62 3.06
N GLN A 160 2.28 -9.12 1.85
CA GLN A 160 3.28 -8.37 1.08
C GLN A 160 3.47 -6.97 1.65
N LEU A 161 2.38 -6.28 1.98
CA LEU A 161 2.43 -4.99 2.64
C LEU A 161 3.18 -5.08 3.98
N ILE A 162 2.87 -6.09 4.79
CA ILE A 162 3.55 -6.33 6.07
C ILE A 162 5.05 -6.57 5.87
N LYS A 163 5.46 -7.39 4.89
CA LYS A 163 6.87 -7.60 4.54
C LYS A 163 7.56 -6.28 4.16
N GLY A 164 6.88 -5.44 3.40
CA GLY A 164 7.38 -4.11 3.05
C GLY A 164 7.65 -3.27 4.29
N PHE A 165 6.68 -3.15 5.19
CA PHE A 165 6.82 -2.40 6.44
C PHE A 165 7.85 -3.00 7.39
N ASP A 166 7.94 -4.32 7.47
CA ASP A 166 8.90 -5.04 8.34
C ASP A 166 10.33 -5.01 7.77
N GLY A 167 10.67 -3.93 7.07
CA GLY A 167 12.00 -3.62 6.56
C GLY A 167 12.31 -4.19 5.17
N GLY A 168 11.31 -4.70 4.44
CA GLY A 168 11.48 -5.00 3.03
C GLY A 168 11.60 -3.74 2.19
N TYR A 169 10.87 -2.69 2.53
CA TYR A 169 11.04 -1.37 1.93
C TYR A 169 12.08 -0.59 2.71
N ALA A 170 13.28 -0.45 2.12
CA ALA A 170 14.46 0.08 2.81
C ALA A 170 15.30 0.98 1.90
N TYR A 171 16.10 1.85 2.53
CA TYR A 171 17.16 2.58 1.86
C TYR A 171 18.38 1.65 1.70
N LYS A 172 18.87 1.50 0.48
CA LYS A 172 20.04 0.67 0.18
C LYS A 172 21.29 1.26 0.83
N ARG A 173 22.10 0.41 1.45
CA ARG A 173 23.41 0.79 1.94
C ARG A 173 24.36 1.07 0.77
N MET A 174 25.09 2.18 0.84
CA MET A 174 26.10 2.53 -0.17
C MET A 174 27.44 1.92 0.21
N GLU A 175 28.14 1.35 -0.77
CA GLU A 175 29.49 0.82 -0.62
C GLU A 175 30.54 1.95 -0.57
N VAL A 176 30.51 2.75 0.49
CA VAL A 176 31.51 3.80 0.77
C VAL A 176 31.99 3.66 2.20
N SER A 177 33.17 4.17 2.51
CA SER A 177 33.67 4.16 3.89
C SER A 177 32.74 4.92 4.82
N GLY A 178 32.09 4.21 5.74
CA GLY A 178 31.09 4.71 6.68
C GLY A 178 29.66 4.22 6.36
N GLU A 179 28.74 4.41 7.33
CA GLU A 179 27.33 4.08 7.14
C GLU A 179 26.62 5.19 6.34
N ARG A 180 26.59 5.03 5.03
CA ARG A 180 25.79 5.89 4.15
C ARG A 180 24.72 5.08 3.46
N TYR A 181 23.55 5.70 3.31
CA TYR A 181 22.39 5.11 2.65
C TYR A 181 21.99 5.96 1.45
N ALA A 182 21.34 5.33 0.47
CA ALA A 182 20.81 6.03 -0.69
C ALA A 182 19.76 7.07 -0.27
N ASP A 183 19.67 8.18 -1.01
CA ASP A 183 18.71 9.27 -0.72
C ASP A 183 17.25 8.86 -0.97
N LYS A 184 17.05 7.81 -1.76
CA LYS A 184 15.71 7.26 -2.05
C LYS A 184 15.66 5.78 -1.71
N PRO A 185 14.49 5.29 -1.25
CA PRO A 185 14.30 3.86 -1.01
C PRO A 185 14.49 3.04 -2.27
N ASP A 186 14.98 1.80 -2.12
CA ASP A 186 15.10 0.87 -3.23
C ASP A 186 13.71 0.38 -3.67
N LYS A 187 13.42 0.52 -4.97
CA LYS A 187 12.16 0.07 -5.57
C LYS A 187 12.18 -1.39 -6.01
N ASN A 188 13.35 -2.03 -6.02
CA ASN A 188 13.54 -3.36 -6.63
C ASN A 188 13.36 -4.52 -5.65
N MET A 189 13.01 -4.27 -4.41
CA MET A 189 12.91 -5.33 -3.40
C MET A 189 11.50 -5.87 -3.18
N TYR A 190 10.47 -5.20 -3.74
CA TYR A 190 9.06 -5.66 -3.64
C TYR A 190 8.22 -5.13 -4.79
#